data_279efa1efe14f959278709944251fa48
#
_entry.id   279efa1efe14f959278709944251fa48
#
_cell.length_a   1.000
_cell.length_b   1.000
_cell.length_c   1.000
_cell.angle_alpha   90.00
_cell.angle_beta   90.00
_cell.angle_gamma   90.00
#
_symmetry.space_group_name_H-M   'P 1'
#
loop_
_entity.id
_entity.type
_entity.pdbx_description
1 polymer ?
#
loop_
_entity_poly.entity_id
_entity_poly.type
_entity_poly.pdbx_seq_one_letter_code
_entity_poly.pdbx_strand_id
1 'polypeptide(L)'
;MNLENTKTSSRAFLAAALVTIIGVFPMMVSAQSNKFEVTSPPSELKVDPFYKKYVSAGGLPVLASEKVNDYALKEAAFLVTEMLALRPDVLKAMIKSGSRLCVIGHNEFTTALPGWTHLTPKDFWDARARGMGGSRTDPLCSCAEENVLGYPGDPYSTESIVIHELAHNIHLRGMINVDDTFDERVEKAYDMAMAEGLWKGKYASVNHHEYFAEGVQSWFDDNRQPDHDHNHVDTRKELLAYDPGLAALCREVFGDTKLTYTKPATRLNGHLKGYDPSKAPTFEWPERLLEAKAKIRREAELRSNLGKKAK
;
A
#
# COMPACT_ATOMS: atom_id res chain seq x y z
N MET A 1 9.48 18.34 -100.51
CA MET A 1 9.72 16.90 -100.34
C MET A 1 9.53 16.57 -98.86
N ASN A 2 8.61 15.68 -98.58
CA ASN A 2 8.16 15.13 -97.32
C ASN A 2 7.15 15.94 -96.50
N LEU A 3 6.01 15.32 -96.51
CA LEU A 3 4.78 15.61 -95.79
C LEU A 3 4.86 15.20 -94.36
N GLU A 4 4.40 16.00 -93.48
CA GLU A 4 4.17 15.64 -92.02
C GLU A 4 2.72 15.49 -91.77
N ASN A 5 2.38 14.34 -91.24
CA ASN A 5 1.07 13.97 -90.78
C ASN A 5 0.84 14.36 -89.29
N THR A 6 -0.03 15.28 -89.03
CA THR A 6 -0.48 15.62 -87.67
C THR A 6 -1.66 14.76 -87.30
N LYS A 7 -1.47 13.92 -86.30
CA LYS A 7 -2.55 13.19 -85.57
C LYS A 7 -2.94 13.96 -84.30
N THR A 8 -4.12 14.52 -84.35
CA THR A 8 -4.82 15.04 -83.11
C THR A 8 -5.28 13.94 -82.26
N SER A 9 -4.78 13.95 -81.02
CA SER A 9 -5.23 13.03 -79.93
C SER A 9 -6.16 13.74 -78.95
N SER A 10 -7.44 13.37 -79.00
CA SER A 10 -8.44 13.83 -78.02
C SER A 10 -8.19 13.17 -76.69
N ARG A 11 -7.87 13.94 -75.67
CA ARG A 11 -7.82 13.47 -74.27
C ARG A 11 -9.18 13.69 -73.61
N ALA A 12 -9.87 12.59 -73.35
CA ALA A 12 -11.04 12.59 -72.48
C ALA A 12 -10.61 12.77 -71.02
N PHE A 13 -11.12 13.79 -70.33
CA PHE A 13 -10.97 13.96 -68.88
C PHE A 13 -12.00 13.10 -68.15
N LEU A 14 -11.55 12.03 -67.49
CA LEU A 14 -12.36 11.30 -66.54
C LEU A 14 -12.32 12.06 -65.20
N ALA A 15 -13.42 12.65 -64.78
CA ALA A 15 -13.60 13.23 -63.45
C ALA A 15 -13.88 12.07 -62.46
N ALA A 16 -12.91 11.70 -61.64
CA ALA A 16 -13.10 10.79 -60.52
C ALA A 16 -13.73 11.53 -59.35
N ALA A 17 -14.97 11.26 -59.07
CA ALA A 17 -15.63 11.74 -57.84
C ALA A 17 -15.09 10.97 -56.64
N LEU A 18 -14.33 11.63 -55.77
CA LEU A 18 -13.86 11.08 -54.51
C LEU A 18 -15.02 11.15 -53.49
N VAL A 19 -15.70 10.03 -53.26
CA VAL A 19 -16.69 9.90 -52.17
C VAL A 19 -15.94 9.68 -50.87
N THR A 20 -15.80 10.73 -50.08
CA THR A 20 -15.24 10.66 -48.71
C THR A 20 -16.32 10.05 -47.78
N ILE A 21 -16.20 8.77 -47.54
CA ILE A 21 -17.00 8.08 -46.47
C ILE A 21 -16.40 8.51 -45.14
N ILE A 22 -17.05 9.47 -44.47
CA ILE A 22 -16.76 9.80 -43.05
C ILE A 22 -17.32 8.64 -42.23
N GLY A 23 -16.46 7.67 -41.96
CA GLY A 23 -16.77 6.61 -41.00
C GLY A 23 -16.89 7.23 -39.61
N VAL A 24 -18.10 7.39 -39.11
CA VAL A 24 -18.36 7.64 -37.70
C VAL A 24 -18.03 6.35 -36.97
N PHE A 25 -16.79 6.25 -36.50
CA PHE A 25 -16.44 5.24 -35.50
C PHE A 25 -17.16 5.63 -34.21
N PRO A 26 -18.05 4.77 -33.66
CA PRO A 26 -18.52 5.02 -32.32
C PRO A 26 -17.30 4.96 -31.41
N MET A 27 -16.95 6.06 -30.75
CA MET A 27 -16.06 6.05 -29.61
C MET A 27 -16.71 5.10 -28.61
N MET A 28 -16.23 3.87 -28.55
CA MET A 28 -16.47 3.01 -27.39
C MET A 28 -15.81 3.75 -26.22
N VAL A 29 -16.60 4.52 -25.48
CA VAL A 29 -16.30 4.91 -24.11
C VAL A 29 -16.24 3.57 -23.38
N SER A 30 -15.02 3.02 -23.28
CA SER A 30 -14.75 1.93 -22.36
C SER A 30 -15.22 2.43 -21.01
N ALA A 31 -16.37 1.95 -20.54
CA ALA A 31 -16.74 2.06 -19.16
C ALA A 31 -15.55 1.43 -18.41
N GLN A 32 -14.73 2.28 -17.80
CA GLN A 32 -13.69 1.85 -16.87
C GLN A 32 -14.48 1.14 -15.77
N SER A 33 -14.63 -0.19 -15.90
CA SER A 33 -15.26 -1.03 -14.89
C SER A 33 -14.58 -0.65 -13.58
N ASN A 34 -15.35 -0.42 -12.53
CA ASN A 34 -14.88 -0.08 -11.20
C ASN A 34 -13.92 -1.21 -10.78
N LYS A 35 -12.61 -1.03 -11.02
CA LYS A 35 -11.57 -2.03 -10.76
C LYS A 35 -11.62 -2.53 -9.30
N PHE A 36 -12.19 -1.72 -8.41
CA PHE A 36 -12.33 -1.99 -6.98
C PHE A 36 -13.79 -1.83 -6.54
N GLU A 37 -14.62 -2.81 -6.89
CA GLU A 37 -16.02 -2.86 -6.44
C GLU A 37 -16.08 -3.41 -5.01
N VAL A 38 -16.83 -2.73 -4.14
CA VAL A 38 -17.10 -3.20 -2.78
C VAL A 38 -18.33 -4.10 -2.81
N THR A 39 -18.18 -5.34 -2.37
CA THR A 39 -19.24 -6.36 -2.31
C THR A 39 -19.25 -7.04 -0.95
N SER A 40 -20.19 -7.94 -0.72
CA SER A 40 -20.08 -8.90 0.39
C SER A 40 -18.97 -9.91 0.11
N PRO A 41 -18.27 -10.42 1.14
CA PRO A 41 -17.29 -11.48 0.95
C PRO A 41 -17.88 -12.71 0.24
N PRO A 42 -17.21 -13.25 -0.79
CA PRO A 42 -17.62 -14.50 -1.41
C PRO A 42 -17.66 -15.65 -0.39
N SER A 43 -18.67 -16.52 -0.49
CA SER A 43 -18.87 -17.64 0.45
C SER A 43 -17.67 -18.59 0.52
N GLU A 44 -16.92 -18.71 -0.59
CA GLU A 44 -15.73 -19.56 -0.73
C GLU A 44 -14.58 -19.11 0.16
N LEU A 45 -14.52 -17.82 0.53
CA LEU A 45 -13.50 -17.30 1.42
C LEU A 45 -13.68 -17.77 2.87
N LYS A 46 -14.87 -18.24 3.23
CA LYS A 46 -15.21 -18.76 4.57
C LYS A 46 -14.69 -17.86 5.71
N VAL A 47 -14.86 -16.54 5.52
CA VAL A 47 -14.46 -15.54 6.53
C VAL A 47 -15.49 -15.43 7.65
N ASP A 48 -15.06 -14.90 8.79
CA ASP A 48 -15.95 -14.66 9.93
C ASP A 48 -17.10 -13.70 9.54
N PRO A 49 -18.32 -13.90 10.04
CA PRO A 49 -19.47 -13.01 9.80
C PRO A 49 -19.28 -11.55 10.21
N PHE A 50 -18.26 -11.22 10.96
CA PHE A 50 -17.85 -9.85 11.25
C PHE A 50 -17.55 -9.07 9.95
N TYR A 51 -16.91 -9.72 8.98
CA TYR A 51 -16.59 -9.09 7.70
C TYR A 51 -17.83 -9.02 6.82
N LYS A 52 -18.26 -7.80 6.50
CA LYS A 52 -19.43 -7.51 5.66
C LYS A 52 -19.04 -6.93 4.30
N LYS A 53 -17.84 -6.38 4.20
CA LYS A 53 -17.34 -5.72 3.01
C LYS A 53 -16.05 -6.40 2.51
N TYR A 54 -15.95 -6.47 1.20
CA TYR A 54 -14.86 -7.12 0.50
C TYR A 54 -14.53 -6.38 -0.79
N VAL A 55 -13.23 -6.29 -1.09
CA VAL A 55 -12.69 -5.90 -2.40
C VAL A 55 -11.58 -6.90 -2.77
N SER A 56 -11.52 -7.29 -4.04
CA SER A 56 -10.41 -8.10 -4.55
C SER A 56 -9.27 -7.20 -5.01
N ALA A 57 -8.11 -7.31 -4.39
CA ALA A 57 -6.88 -6.68 -4.84
C ALA A 57 -6.05 -7.69 -5.65
N GLY A 58 -6.44 -7.90 -6.92
CA GLY A 58 -5.78 -8.91 -7.76
C GLY A 58 -5.92 -10.34 -7.25
N GLY A 59 -6.98 -10.62 -6.48
CA GLY A 59 -7.23 -11.91 -5.81
C GLY A 59 -6.89 -11.92 -4.33
N LEU A 60 -6.09 -10.99 -3.82
CA LEU A 60 -5.87 -10.83 -2.38
C LEU A 60 -7.11 -10.20 -1.75
N PRO A 61 -7.71 -10.83 -0.70
CA PRO A 61 -8.88 -10.28 -0.04
C PRO A 61 -8.55 -9.02 0.76
N VAL A 62 -9.29 -7.93 0.50
CA VAL A 62 -9.39 -6.76 1.37
C VAL A 62 -10.75 -6.81 2.04
N LEU A 63 -10.77 -6.85 3.37
CA LEU A 63 -11.95 -7.13 4.18
C LEU A 63 -12.21 -6.03 5.20
N ALA A 64 -13.46 -5.81 5.53
CA ALA A 64 -13.84 -4.90 6.61
C ALA A 64 -15.21 -5.24 7.21
N SER A 65 -15.49 -4.66 8.38
CA SER A 65 -16.83 -4.63 8.96
C SER A 65 -17.76 -3.73 8.15
N GLU A 66 -19.05 -3.78 8.46
CA GLU A 66 -20.06 -2.90 7.87
C GLU A 66 -19.77 -1.40 8.11
N LYS A 67 -19.06 -1.06 9.19
CA LYS A 67 -18.83 0.32 9.63
C LYS A 67 -17.82 1.09 8.81
N VAL A 68 -16.91 0.38 8.13
CA VAL A 68 -15.80 0.98 7.38
C VAL A 68 -16.32 1.65 6.10
N ASN A 69 -15.78 2.80 5.76
CA ASN A 69 -16.08 3.51 4.53
C ASN A 69 -15.60 2.69 3.30
N ASP A 70 -16.44 2.56 2.29
CA ASP A 70 -16.12 1.81 1.07
C ASP A 70 -14.87 2.32 0.36
N TYR A 71 -14.61 3.62 0.43
CA TYR A 71 -13.40 4.19 -0.17
C TYR A 71 -12.11 3.75 0.53
N ALA A 72 -12.16 3.39 1.82
CA ALA A 72 -11.01 2.84 2.51
C ALA A 72 -10.62 1.46 1.96
N LEU A 73 -11.59 0.59 1.67
CA LEU A 73 -11.31 -0.68 1.03
C LEU A 73 -10.75 -0.51 -0.39
N LYS A 74 -11.32 0.44 -1.15
CA LYS A 74 -10.87 0.74 -2.52
C LYS A 74 -9.44 1.27 -2.52
N GLU A 75 -9.09 2.16 -1.60
CA GLU A 75 -7.74 2.69 -1.45
C GLU A 75 -6.75 1.61 -1.04
N ALA A 76 -7.08 0.81 -0.04
CA ALA A 76 -6.25 -0.30 0.41
C ALA A 76 -6.01 -1.31 -0.73
N ALA A 77 -7.04 -1.66 -1.50
CA ALA A 77 -6.92 -2.54 -2.65
C ALA A 77 -6.09 -1.94 -3.80
N PHE A 78 -6.20 -0.63 -4.01
CA PHE A 78 -5.38 0.11 -4.96
C PHE A 78 -3.89 0.02 -4.57
N LEU A 79 -3.54 0.31 -3.31
CA LEU A 79 -2.16 0.25 -2.82
C LEU A 79 -1.56 -1.15 -2.99
N VAL A 80 -2.27 -2.21 -2.57
CA VAL A 80 -1.83 -3.60 -2.80
C VAL A 80 -1.53 -3.84 -4.28
N THR A 81 -2.44 -3.42 -5.16
CA THR A 81 -2.32 -3.67 -6.60
C THR A 81 -1.15 -2.93 -7.22
N GLU A 82 -0.95 -1.66 -6.84
CA GLU A 82 0.12 -0.85 -7.40
C GLU A 82 1.51 -1.23 -6.84
N MET A 83 1.60 -1.54 -5.54
CA MET A 83 2.85 -2.02 -4.95
C MET A 83 3.35 -3.31 -5.59
N LEU A 84 2.45 -4.24 -5.91
CA LEU A 84 2.78 -5.54 -6.48
C LEU A 84 2.54 -5.63 -8.00
N ALA A 85 2.35 -4.50 -8.69
CA ALA A 85 2.06 -4.47 -10.13
C ALA A 85 3.10 -5.18 -10.99
N LEU A 86 4.36 -5.18 -10.58
CA LEU A 86 5.48 -5.83 -11.28
C LEU A 86 5.82 -7.22 -10.71
N ARG A 87 5.12 -7.67 -9.66
CA ARG A 87 5.40 -8.93 -8.96
C ARG A 87 4.14 -9.77 -8.73
N PRO A 88 3.49 -10.21 -9.82
CA PRO A 88 2.32 -11.09 -9.73
C PRO A 88 2.64 -12.45 -9.08
N ASP A 89 3.89 -12.90 -9.11
CA ASP A 89 4.38 -14.09 -8.42
C ASP A 89 4.30 -13.94 -6.89
N VAL A 90 4.73 -12.80 -6.36
CA VAL A 90 4.66 -12.48 -4.92
C VAL A 90 3.20 -12.36 -4.47
N LEU A 91 2.36 -11.65 -5.22
CA LEU A 91 0.93 -11.55 -4.93
C LEU A 91 0.27 -12.94 -4.89
N LYS A 92 0.59 -13.81 -5.86
CA LYS A 92 0.09 -15.19 -5.90
C LYS A 92 0.56 -16.02 -4.70
N ALA A 93 1.81 -15.83 -4.26
CA ALA A 93 2.35 -16.49 -3.08
C ALA A 93 1.63 -16.03 -1.79
N MET A 94 1.36 -14.72 -1.64
CA MET A 94 0.56 -14.18 -0.54
C MET A 94 -0.84 -14.79 -0.52
N ILE A 95 -1.53 -14.81 -1.64
CA ILE A 95 -2.88 -15.40 -1.75
C ILE A 95 -2.85 -16.88 -1.36
N LYS A 96 -1.89 -17.64 -1.90
CA LYS A 96 -1.72 -19.07 -1.59
C LYS A 96 -1.43 -19.30 -0.11
N SER A 97 -0.73 -18.40 0.54
CA SER A 97 -0.43 -18.46 1.98
C SER A 97 -1.59 -18.04 2.87
N GLY A 98 -2.73 -17.62 2.29
CA GLY A 98 -3.93 -17.21 3.01
C GLY A 98 -3.90 -15.75 3.49
N SER A 99 -2.97 -14.93 3.01
CA SER A 99 -2.88 -13.52 3.35
C SER A 99 -4.17 -12.77 3.05
N ARG A 100 -4.52 -11.84 3.93
CA ARG A 100 -5.66 -10.93 3.76
C ARG A 100 -5.36 -9.60 4.44
N LEU A 101 -5.84 -8.51 3.84
CA LEU A 101 -5.75 -7.17 4.41
C LEU A 101 -7.09 -6.80 5.03
N CYS A 102 -7.10 -6.40 6.30
CA CYS A 102 -8.30 -5.98 7.01
C CYS A 102 -8.24 -4.49 7.31
N VAL A 103 -9.26 -3.74 6.88
CA VAL A 103 -9.41 -2.34 7.25
C VAL A 103 -10.23 -2.27 8.54
N ILE A 104 -9.65 -1.64 9.57
CA ILE A 104 -10.27 -1.43 10.87
C ILE A 104 -11.02 -0.10 10.83
N GLY A 105 -12.29 -0.06 11.23
CA GLY A 105 -13.05 1.18 11.31
C GLY A 105 -12.41 2.18 12.30
N HIS A 106 -12.56 3.49 12.06
CA HIS A 106 -12.00 4.53 12.94
C HIS A 106 -12.49 4.42 14.40
N ASN A 107 -13.63 3.79 14.62
CA ASN A 107 -14.21 3.51 15.94
C ASN A 107 -14.11 2.02 16.34
N GLU A 108 -13.34 1.23 15.64
CA GLU A 108 -12.98 -0.16 15.94
C GLU A 108 -11.48 -0.23 16.28
N PHE A 109 -11.08 -1.31 16.94
CA PHE A 109 -9.70 -1.47 17.40
C PHE A 109 -9.19 -2.88 17.10
N THR A 110 -7.90 -3.08 17.22
CA THR A 110 -7.19 -4.32 16.86
C THR A 110 -7.89 -5.58 17.35
N THR A 111 -8.33 -5.61 18.62
CA THR A 111 -8.96 -6.80 19.20
C THR A 111 -10.42 -7.01 18.78
N ALA A 112 -10.98 -6.12 17.95
CA ALA A 112 -12.28 -6.35 17.32
C ALA A 112 -12.18 -7.31 16.13
N LEU A 113 -11.00 -7.42 15.50
CA LEU A 113 -10.80 -8.33 14.37
C LEU A 113 -10.86 -9.79 14.83
N PRO A 114 -11.63 -10.65 14.16
CA PRO A 114 -11.82 -12.05 14.56
C PRO A 114 -10.53 -12.84 14.78
N GLY A 115 -9.49 -12.58 13.96
CA GLY A 115 -8.19 -13.22 14.13
C GLY A 115 -7.42 -12.81 15.39
N TRP A 116 -7.79 -11.71 16.04
CA TRP A 116 -7.06 -11.10 17.16
C TRP A 116 -7.88 -10.89 18.43
N THR A 117 -9.10 -11.42 18.47
CA THR A 117 -9.96 -11.35 19.67
C THR A 117 -9.36 -12.01 20.92
N HIS A 118 -8.38 -12.90 20.74
CA HIS A 118 -7.65 -13.59 21.80
C HIS A 118 -6.53 -12.77 22.43
N LEU A 119 -6.12 -11.67 21.82
CA LEU A 119 -5.01 -10.83 22.30
C LEU A 119 -5.37 -10.19 23.66
N THR A 120 -4.48 -10.33 24.64
CA THR A 120 -4.66 -9.82 26.01
C THR A 120 -3.38 -9.18 26.53
N PRO A 121 -3.45 -8.11 27.33
CA PRO A 121 -4.63 -7.32 27.68
C PRO A 121 -5.20 -6.57 26.47
N LYS A 122 -6.51 -6.54 26.30
CA LYS A 122 -7.16 -5.93 25.12
C LYS A 122 -6.78 -4.45 24.96
N ASP A 123 -6.87 -3.67 26.01
CA ASP A 123 -6.58 -2.23 25.96
C ASP A 123 -5.12 -1.94 25.58
N PHE A 124 -4.17 -2.82 25.92
CA PHE A 124 -2.80 -2.70 25.46
C PHE A 124 -2.71 -2.86 23.94
N TRP A 125 -3.30 -3.91 23.39
CA TRP A 125 -3.25 -4.19 21.95
C TRP A 125 -4.02 -3.15 21.13
N ASP A 126 -5.18 -2.72 21.64
CA ASP A 126 -5.99 -1.67 21.00
C ASP A 126 -5.31 -0.30 21.03
N ALA A 127 -4.51 -0.01 22.08
CA ALA A 127 -3.78 1.24 22.21
C ALA A 127 -2.42 1.24 21.48
N ARG A 128 -1.83 0.04 21.24
CA ARG A 128 -0.46 -0.08 20.72
C ARG A 128 -0.32 0.40 19.29
N ALA A 129 -1.24 -0.01 18.42
CA ALA A 129 -1.13 0.25 17.00
C ALA A 129 -2.50 0.34 16.33
N ARG A 130 -2.54 1.04 15.19
CA ARG A 130 -3.69 1.11 14.29
C ARG A 130 -3.49 0.28 13.02
N GLY A 131 -2.45 -0.55 13.00
CA GLY A 131 -2.15 -1.54 12.00
C GLY A 131 -1.25 -2.62 12.56
N MET A 132 -1.21 -3.79 11.93
CA MET A 132 -0.26 -4.89 12.18
C MET A 132 -0.07 -5.70 10.89
N GLY A 133 1.18 -6.04 10.57
CA GLY A 133 1.56 -6.69 9.30
C GLY A 133 1.39 -8.21 9.25
N GLY A 134 0.97 -8.84 10.35
CA GLY A 134 0.94 -10.30 10.45
C GLY A 134 2.31 -10.92 10.70
N SER A 135 2.46 -12.20 10.38
CA SER A 135 3.70 -12.94 10.58
C SER A 135 3.78 -14.16 9.65
N ARG A 136 4.86 -14.95 9.77
CA ARG A 136 4.96 -16.24 9.06
C ARG A 136 3.80 -17.19 9.35
N THR A 137 3.21 -17.12 10.54
CA THR A 137 2.09 -17.97 10.99
C THR A 137 0.75 -17.24 11.02
N ASP A 138 0.74 -15.91 11.07
CA ASP A 138 -0.48 -15.11 11.04
C ASP A 138 -0.66 -14.45 9.67
N PRO A 139 -1.68 -14.84 8.88
CA PRO A 139 -1.92 -14.31 7.55
C PRO A 139 -2.60 -12.92 7.55
N LEU A 140 -3.00 -12.43 8.73
CA LEU A 140 -3.78 -11.23 8.84
C LEU A 140 -2.85 -10.00 8.80
N CYS A 141 -3.08 -9.11 7.84
CA CYS A 141 -2.53 -7.77 7.79
C CYS A 141 -3.65 -6.77 8.05
N SER A 142 -3.42 -5.69 8.76
CA SER A 142 -4.45 -4.68 9.01
C SER A 142 -3.91 -3.26 8.95
N CYS A 143 -4.82 -2.34 8.70
CA CYS A 143 -4.60 -0.90 8.79
C CYS A 143 -5.92 -0.23 9.17
N ALA A 144 -5.85 0.94 9.78
CA ALA A 144 -7.05 1.65 10.21
C ALA A 144 -7.54 2.66 9.18
N GLU A 145 -8.85 2.78 9.11
CA GLU A 145 -9.59 3.61 8.16
C GLU A 145 -9.16 5.08 8.17
N GLU A 146 -8.89 5.63 9.37
CA GLU A 146 -8.45 7.00 9.52
C GLU A 146 -7.11 7.28 8.84
N ASN A 147 -6.18 6.32 8.84
CA ASN A 147 -4.91 6.44 8.13
C ASN A 147 -5.08 6.19 6.63
N VAL A 148 -5.84 5.15 6.27
CA VAL A 148 -6.09 4.80 4.85
C VAL A 148 -6.68 5.97 4.07
N LEU A 149 -7.58 6.76 4.68
CA LEU A 149 -8.26 7.90 4.04
C LEU A 149 -7.78 9.27 4.48
N GLY A 150 -6.86 9.33 5.46
CA GLY A 150 -6.29 10.58 5.99
C GLY A 150 -7.31 11.39 6.79
N TYR A 151 -8.04 10.77 7.71
CA TYR A 151 -9.03 11.46 8.56
C TYR A 151 -8.35 12.45 9.51
N PRO A 152 -9.03 13.54 9.88
CA PRO A 152 -8.56 14.39 10.97
C PRO A 152 -8.34 13.57 12.25
N GLY A 153 -7.24 13.85 12.96
CA GLY A 153 -6.89 13.13 14.19
C GLY A 153 -6.13 11.81 13.99
N ASP A 154 -5.86 11.40 12.75
CA ASP A 154 -5.03 10.23 12.47
C ASP A 154 -3.68 10.33 13.18
N PRO A 155 -3.34 9.35 14.09
CA PRO A 155 -2.08 9.37 14.83
C PRO A 155 -0.84 9.13 13.95
N TYR A 156 -1.02 8.67 12.71
CA TYR A 156 0.02 8.41 11.71
C TYR A 156 -0.16 9.30 10.48
N SER A 157 -0.63 10.52 10.69
CA SER A 157 -1.06 11.44 9.62
C SER A 157 0.04 11.86 8.62
N THR A 158 1.28 11.48 8.83
CA THR A 158 2.42 11.81 7.95
C THR A 158 2.94 10.63 7.14
N GLU A 159 2.34 9.44 7.30
CA GLU A 159 2.72 8.21 6.62
C GLU A 159 1.50 7.37 6.27
N SER A 160 1.64 6.35 5.42
CA SER A 160 0.64 5.33 5.16
C SER A 160 1.01 4.02 5.87
N ILE A 161 0.29 3.71 6.92
CA ILE A 161 0.46 2.45 7.66
C ILE A 161 0.11 1.23 6.79
N VAL A 162 -0.72 1.40 5.76
CA VAL A 162 -0.97 0.31 4.78
C VAL A 162 0.34 -0.15 4.14
N ILE A 163 1.20 0.78 3.72
CA ILE A 163 2.47 0.47 3.04
C ILE A 163 3.40 -0.24 4.01
N HIS A 164 3.51 0.23 5.26
CA HIS A 164 4.33 -0.38 6.30
C HIS A 164 3.88 -1.82 6.64
N GLU A 165 2.62 -1.99 7.00
CA GLU A 165 2.10 -3.31 7.41
C GLU A 165 2.03 -4.29 6.25
N LEU A 166 1.73 -3.80 5.04
CA LEU A 166 1.77 -4.63 3.85
C LEU A 166 3.19 -5.07 3.51
N ALA A 167 4.21 -4.24 3.78
CA ALA A 167 5.62 -4.63 3.61
C ALA A 167 5.98 -5.85 4.46
N HIS A 168 5.55 -5.91 5.73
CA HIS A 168 5.70 -7.11 6.55
C HIS A 168 5.02 -8.33 5.93
N ASN A 169 3.80 -8.18 5.45
CA ASN A 169 3.05 -9.28 4.85
C ASN A 169 3.66 -9.73 3.51
N ILE A 170 4.12 -8.79 2.68
CA ILE A 170 4.86 -9.08 1.45
C ILE A 170 6.16 -9.83 1.78
N HIS A 171 6.93 -9.39 2.78
CA HIS A 171 8.13 -10.06 3.23
C HIS A 171 7.84 -11.50 3.70
N LEU A 172 6.98 -11.62 4.74
CA LEU A 172 6.83 -12.85 5.53
C LEU A 172 5.79 -13.84 4.96
N ARG A 173 5.01 -13.45 3.94
CA ARG A 173 3.98 -14.30 3.34
C ARG A 173 4.09 -14.36 1.82
N GLY A 174 4.70 -13.36 1.20
CA GLY A 174 4.96 -13.28 -0.22
C GLY A 174 6.35 -13.76 -0.57
N MET A 175 7.36 -12.95 -0.25
CA MET A 175 8.74 -13.16 -0.68
C MET A 175 9.34 -14.46 -0.18
N ILE A 176 9.20 -14.80 1.10
CA ILE A 176 9.76 -16.07 1.63
C ILE A 176 9.14 -17.33 1.01
N ASN A 177 7.98 -17.22 0.35
CA ASN A 177 7.35 -18.31 -0.39
C ASN A 177 7.72 -18.32 -1.89
N VAL A 178 8.42 -17.28 -2.36
CA VAL A 178 9.01 -17.20 -3.71
C VAL A 178 10.49 -17.51 -3.66
N ASP A 179 11.18 -17.01 -2.64
CA ASP A 179 12.59 -17.18 -2.36
C ASP A 179 12.78 -17.36 -0.85
N ASP A 180 13.08 -18.58 -0.42
CA ASP A 180 13.24 -18.97 0.98
C ASP A 180 14.48 -18.34 1.66
N THR A 181 15.41 -17.79 0.88
CA THR A 181 16.59 -17.06 1.37
C THR A 181 16.32 -15.57 1.61
N PHE A 182 15.14 -15.04 1.22
CA PHE A 182 14.90 -13.60 1.25
C PHE A 182 15.00 -13.00 2.65
N ASP A 183 14.46 -13.68 3.66
CA ASP A 183 14.49 -13.21 5.04
C ASP A 183 15.94 -13.13 5.59
N GLU A 184 16.76 -14.15 5.32
CA GLU A 184 18.18 -14.16 5.68
C GLU A 184 18.94 -13.00 4.99
N ARG A 185 18.60 -12.68 3.75
CA ARG A 185 19.21 -11.56 3.02
C ARG A 185 18.80 -10.20 3.60
N VAL A 186 17.56 -10.06 4.05
CA VAL A 186 17.10 -8.86 4.77
C VAL A 186 17.83 -8.74 6.10
N GLU A 187 17.94 -9.82 6.88
CA GLU A 187 18.67 -9.83 8.15
C GLU A 187 20.15 -9.45 7.97
N LYS A 188 20.81 -10.02 6.97
CA LYS A 188 22.20 -9.69 6.65
C LYS A 188 22.39 -8.23 6.26
N ALA A 189 21.47 -7.66 5.47
CA ALA A 189 21.51 -6.24 5.10
C ALA A 189 21.29 -5.35 6.33
N TYR A 190 20.37 -5.73 7.21
CA TYR A 190 20.15 -5.06 8.50
C TYR A 190 21.44 -5.08 9.36
N ASP A 191 22.07 -6.23 9.54
CA ASP A 191 23.29 -6.36 10.35
C ASP A 191 24.44 -5.49 9.80
N MET A 192 24.57 -5.42 8.48
CA MET A 192 25.57 -4.56 7.82
C MET A 192 25.25 -3.08 8.06
N ALA A 193 24.00 -2.66 7.88
CA ALA A 193 23.57 -1.30 8.15
C ALA A 193 23.77 -0.87 9.61
N MET A 194 23.49 -1.79 10.57
CA MET A 194 23.75 -1.54 11.99
C MET A 194 25.24 -1.42 12.29
N ALA A 195 26.08 -2.26 11.68
CA ALA A 195 27.54 -2.20 11.84
C ALA A 195 28.13 -0.88 11.30
N GLU A 196 27.57 -0.36 10.22
CA GLU A 196 27.91 0.95 9.64
C GLU A 196 27.34 2.15 10.42
N GLY A 197 26.49 1.90 11.42
CA GLY A 197 25.83 2.91 12.23
C GLY A 197 24.64 3.61 11.55
N LEU A 198 24.14 3.05 10.45
CA LEU A 198 22.93 3.52 9.80
C LEU A 198 21.72 3.25 10.70
N TRP A 199 20.67 4.09 10.58
CA TRP A 199 19.40 3.98 11.31
C TRP A 199 19.52 3.99 12.84
N LYS A 200 20.69 4.32 13.39
CA LYS A 200 20.97 4.26 14.82
C LYS A 200 19.95 5.02 15.66
N GLY A 201 19.28 4.30 16.57
CA GLY A 201 18.28 4.86 17.48
C GLY A 201 16.97 5.24 16.78
N LYS A 202 16.72 4.72 15.59
CA LYS A 202 15.49 4.91 14.81
C LYS A 202 14.67 3.62 14.77
N TYR A 203 13.42 3.71 14.35
CA TYR A 203 12.51 2.56 14.34
C TYR A 203 13.02 1.44 13.44
N ALA A 204 13.61 1.78 12.30
CA ALA A 204 14.28 0.83 11.43
C ALA A 204 15.41 0.02 12.11
N SER A 205 15.95 0.46 13.25
CA SER A 205 16.96 -0.27 14.01
C SER A 205 16.41 -1.27 15.03
N VAL A 206 15.09 -1.44 15.12
CA VAL A 206 14.45 -2.33 16.11
C VAL A 206 14.71 -3.80 15.79
N ASN A 207 14.53 -4.19 14.53
CA ASN A 207 14.84 -5.51 13.99
C ASN A 207 14.80 -5.45 12.44
N HIS A 208 15.21 -6.54 11.79
CA HIS A 208 15.27 -6.60 10.32
C HIS A 208 13.90 -6.53 9.63
N HIS A 209 12.80 -6.90 10.30
CA HIS A 209 11.46 -6.77 9.72
C HIS A 209 11.04 -5.29 9.66
N GLU A 210 11.27 -4.54 10.75
CA GLU A 210 10.99 -3.08 10.77
C GLU A 210 11.94 -2.34 9.83
N TYR A 211 13.22 -2.73 9.76
CA TYR A 211 14.17 -2.20 8.81
C TYR A 211 13.67 -2.30 7.36
N PHE A 212 13.16 -3.47 6.98
CA PHE A 212 12.61 -3.66 5.65
C PHE A 212 11.35 -2.81 5.43
N ALA A 213 10.42 -2.78 6.39
CA ALA A 213 9.17 -2.03 6.28
C ALA A 213 9.39 -0.51 6.17
N GLU A 214 10.32 0.04 6.97
CA GLU A 214 10.74 1.44 6.88
C GLU A 214 11.39 1.77 5.53
N GLY A 215 12.23 0.85 5.01
CA GLY A 215 12.80 0.97 3.68
C GLY A 215 11.75 0.96 2.58
N VAL A 216 10.69 0.15 2.73
CA VAL A 216 9.57 0.10 1.78
C VAL A 216 8.78 1.41 1.81
N GLN A 217 8.53 1.99 2.99
CA GLN A 217 7.90 3.32 3.06
C GLN A 217 8.73 4.37 2.32
N SER A 218 10.03 4.43 2.58
CA SER A 218 10.94 5.33 1.83
C SER A 218 10.97 5.03 0.33
N TRP A 219 10.86 3.74 -0.08
CA TRP A 219 10.80 3.35 -1.50
C TRP A 219 9.60 3.92 -2.25
N PHE A 220 8.49 4.13 -1.54
CA PHE A 220 7.26 4.71 -2.08
C PHE A 220 7.09 6.21 -1.74
N ASP A 221 8.13 6.89 -1.24
CA ASP A 221 8.13 8.30 -0.79
C ASP A 221 7.05 8.55 0.28
N ASP A 222 6.92 7.63 1.23
CA ASP A 222 5.85 7.58 2.24
C ASP A 222 6.36 7.63 3.68
N ASN A 223 7.67 7.60 3.91
CA ASN A 223 8.18 7.56 5.28
C ASN A 223 8.02 8.91 5.99
N ARG A 224 8.07 8.89 7.31
CA ARG A 224 7.89 10.09 8.15
C ARG A 224 9.08 11.03 8.01
N GLN A 225 8.79 12.32 8.08
CA GLN A 225 9.80 13.35 8.28
C GLN A 225 10.54 13.14 9.60
N PRO A 226 11.77 13.67 9.76
CA PRO A 226 12.59 13.44 10.94
C PRO A 226 11.87 13.75 12.25
N ASP A 227 11.80 12.74 13.12
CA ASP A 227 11.28 12.82 14.48
C ASP A 227 12.11 11.95 15.43
N HIS A 228 11.55 11.54 16.58
CA HIS A 228 12.26 10.68 17.53
C HIS A 228 12.51 9.27 17.00
N ASP A 229 11.62 8.74 16.15
CA ASP A 229 11.70 7.38 15.59
C ASP A 229 12.27 7.34 14.16
N HIS A 230 12.23 8.46 13.42
CA HIS A 230 12.60 8.53 12.00
C HIS A 230 13.74 9.53 11.76
N ASN A 231 14.53 9.27 10.73
CA ASN A 231 15.58 10.16 10.25
C ASN A 231 15.12 10.92 8.99
N HIS A 232 16.05 11.46 8.20
CA HIS A 232 15.75 12.24 6.99
C HIS A 232 15.49 11.38 5.75
N VAL A 233 15.45 10.06 5.87
CA VAL A 233 15.31 9.14 4.73
C VAL A 233 13.82 8.84 4.55
N ASP A 234 13.11 9.74 3.89
CA ASP A 234 11.67 9.63 3.66
C ASP A 234 11.29 9.40 2.19
N THR A 235 12.28 9.47 1.28
CA THR A 235 12.09 9.27 -0.15
C THR A 235 12.97 8.16 -0.70
N ARG A 236 12.56 7.58 -1.85
CA ARG A 236 13.36 6.61 -2.61
C ARG A 236 14.75 7.15 -2.96
N LYS A 237 14.83 8.42 -3.32
CA LYS A 237 16.10 9.06 -3.66
C LYS A 237 17.06 9.07 -2.47
N GLU A 238 16.56 9.38 -1.30
CA GLU A 238 17.35 9.40 -0.07
C GLU A 238 17.72 8.00 0.37
N LEU A 239 16.79 7.03 0.29
CA LEU A 239 17.08 5.64 0.57
C LEU A 239 18.22 5.09 -0.31
N LEU A 240 18.18 5.37 -1.62
CA LEU A 240 19.24 4.97 -2.56
C LEU A 240 20.61 5.53 -2.20
N ALA A 241 20.65 6.73 -1.63
CA ALA A 241 21.89 7.39 -1.23
C ALA A 241 22.37 6.96 0.16
N TYR A 242 21.44 6.70 1.08
CA TYR A 242 21.74 6.44 2.49
C TYR A 242 22.02 4.96 2.76
N ASP A 243 21.16 4.07 2.25
CA ASP A 243 21.26 2.62 2.42
C ASP A 243 21.02 1.89 1.09
N PRO A 244 22.05 1.82 0.24
CA PRO A 244 21.97 1.13 -1.06
C PRO A 244 21.60 -0.35 -0.94
N GLY A 245 21.97 -1.00 0.18
CA GLY A 245 21.66 -2.41 0.45
C GLY A 245 20.16 -2.63 0.61
N LEU A 246 19.51 -1.84 1.46
CA LEU A 246 18.06 -1.86 1.64
C LEU A 246 17.33 -1.45 0.36
N ALA A 247 17.82 -0.41 -0.33
CA ALA A 247 17.25 0.03 -1.59
C ALA A 247 17.29 -1.06 -2.68
N ALA A 248 18.35 -1.89 -2.71
CA ALA A 248 18.45 -3.03 -3.63
C ALA A 248 17.40 -4.11 -3.34
N LEU A 249 17.14 -4.42 -2.06
CA LEU A 249 16.08 -5.34 -1.65
C LEU A 249 14.69 -4.79 -2.01
N CYS A 250 14.44 -3.50 -1.79
CA CYS A 250 13.18 -2.87 -2.21
C CYS A 250 13.00 -2.93 -3.73
N ARG A 251 14.06 -2.66 -4.51
CA ARG A 251 14.01 -2.77 -5.98
C ARG A 251 13.76 -4.19 -6.45
N GLU A 252 14.32 -5.20 -5.79
CA GLU A 252 14.06 -6.61 -6.10
C GLU A 252 12.58 -6.96 -5.92
N VAL A 253 11.98 -6.46 -4.83
CA VAL A 253 10.58 -6.76 -4.49
C VAL A 253 9.60 -5.96 -5.35
N PHE A 254 9.84 -4.68 -5.57
CA PHE A 254 8.85 -3.77 -6.16
C PHE A 254 9.21 -3.31 -7.58
N GLY A 255 10.45 -3.57 -8.04
CA GLY A 255 10.96 -3.06 -9.31
C GLY A 255 11.04 -1.52 -9.33
N ASP A 256 11.27 -0.97 -10.51
CA ASP A 256 11.24 0.48 -10.72
C ASP A 256 9.81 0.98 -10.95
N THR A 257 8.91 0.65 -10.01
CA THR A 257 7.52 1.10 -10.03
C THR A 257 7.43 2.62 -10.03
N LYS A 258 6.39 3.13 -10.70
CA LYS A 258 6.08 4.57 -10.72
C LYS A 258 5.23 5.02 -9.53
N LEU A 259 4.81 4.09 -8.69
CA LEU A 259 4.03 4.46 -7.52
C LEU A 259 4.87 5.36 -6.61
N THR A 260 4.36 6.54 -6.36
CA THR A 260 4.76 7.45 -5.30
C THR A 260 3.52 7.70 -4.46
N TYR A 261 3.61 7.47 -3.18
CA TYR A 261 2.46 7.67 -2.30
C TYR A 261 2.08 9.16 -2.23
N THR A 262 0.80 9.41 -2.26
CA THR A 262 0.21 10.73 -1.99
C THR A 262 -1.08 10.54 -1.20
N LYS A 263 -1.39 11.50 -0.33
CA LYS A 263 -2.59 11.41 0.51
C LYS A 263 -3.85 11.33 -0.33
N PRO A 264 -4.82 10.47 0.03
CA PRO A 264 -6.08 10.30 -0.69
C PRO A 264 -6.82 11.61 -0.99
N ALA A 265 -6.83 12.55 -0.05
CA ALA A 265 -7.47 13.85 -0.23
C ALA A 265 -6.87 14.70 -1.37
N THR A 266 -5.66 14.39 -1.84
CA THR A 266 -4.99 15.12 -2.94
C THR A 266 -5.25 14.52 -4.32
N ARG A 267 -5.91 13.35 -4.42
CA ARG A 267 -6.12 12.61 -5.67
C ARG A 267 -7.53 12.00 -5.76
N LEU A 268 -8.55 12.83 -5.67
CA LEU A 268 -9.98 12.44 -5.68
C LEU A 268 -10.47 12.01 -7.08
N ASN A 269 -9.73 11.10 -7.71
CA ASN A 269 -10.06 10.55 -9.03
C ASN A 269 -9.95 9.01 -9.00
N GLY A 270 -10.13 8.35 -10.14
CA GLY A 270 -10.04 6.89 -10.24
C GLY A 270 -10.95 6.20 -9.21
N HIS A 271 -10.36 5.35 -8.37
CA HIS A 271 -11.07 4.59 -7.32
C HIS A 271 -11.59 5.48 -6.16
N LEU A 272 -11.06 6.70 -6.00
CA LEU A 272 -11.52 7.68 -5.01
C LEU A 272 -12.51 8.70 -5.60
N LYS A 273 -12.92 8.57 -6.86
CA LYS A 273 -13.90 9.46 -7.45
C LYS A 273 -15.21 9.40 -6.66
N GLY A 274 -15.64 10.56 -6.15
CA GLY A 274 -16.84 10.72 -5.33
C GLY A 274 -16.59 10.64 -3.83
N TYR A 275 -15.36 10.34 -3.37
CA TYR A 275 -14.99 10.51 -1.98
C TYR A 275 -14.99 12.00 -1.61
N ASP A 276 -15.59 12.33 -0.48
CA ASP A 276 -15.66 13.69 0.06
C ASP A 276 -14.93 13.74 1.42
N PRO A 277 -13.65 14.17 1.45
CA PRO A 277 -12.89 14.25 2.69
C PRO A 277 -13.47 15.20 3.73
N SER A 278 -14.28 16.18 3.33
CA SER A 278 -14.92 17.13 4.25
C SER A 278 -15.96 16.47 5.18
N LYS A 279 -16.44 15.28 4.80
CA LYS A 279 -17.39 14.48 5.58
C LYS A 279 -16.72 13.38 6.41
N ALA A 280 -15.38 13.32 6.38
CA ALA A 280 -14.64 12.34 7.16
C ALA A 280 -14.84 12.59 8.66
N PRO A 281 -15.06 11.54 9.46
CA PRO A 281 -15.07 11.66 10.90
C PRO A 281 -13.69 12.03 11.43
N THR A 282 -13.65 12.65 12.61
CA THR A 282 -12.39 12.86 13.34
C THR A 282 -12.08 11.62 14.15
N PHE A 283 -10.86 11.10 14.03
CA PHE A 283 -10.40 10.02 14.90
C PHE A 283 -10.02 10.58 16.27
N GLU A 284 -10.51 9.91 17.32
CA GLU A 284 -10.15 10.22 18.70
C GLU A 284 -9.91 8.90 19.45
N TRP A 285 -8.87 8.90 20.31
CA TRP A 285 -8.65 7.77 21.20
C TRP A 285 -9.74 7.72 22.27
N PRO A 286 -10.46 6.61 22.43
CA PRO A 286 -11.46 6.50 23.48
C PRO A 286 -10.81 6.52 24.86
N GLU A 287 -11.53 7.06 25.84
CA GLU A 287 -11.05 7.25 27.23
C GLU A 287 -10.43 5.98 27.82
N ARG A 288 -11.03 4.80 27.58
CA ARG A 288 -10.51 3.50 28.05
C ARG A 288 -9.07 3.20 27.59
N LEU A 289 -8.62 3.78 26.50
CA LEU A 289 -7.27 3.54 25.91
C LEU A 289 -6.23 4.58 26.33
N LEU A 290 -6.63 5.71 26.92
CA LEU A 290 -5.73 6.80 27.24
C LEU A 290 -4.65 6.39 28.24
N GLU A 291 -4.99 5.59 29.24
CA GLU A 291 -4.03 5.08 30.23
C GLU A 291 -3.03 4.12 29.60
N ALA A 292 -3.49 3.17 28.79
CA ALA A 292 -2.63 2.23 28.07
C ALA A 292 -1.69 2.97 27.10
N LYS A 293 -2.19 3.98 26.35
CA LYS A 293 -1.38 4.86 25.51
C LYS A 293 -0.28 5.58 26.29
N ALA A 294 -0.66 6.18 27.45
CA ALA A 294 0.31 6.90 28.29
C ALA A 294 1.37 5.94 28.86
N LYS A 295 1.00 4.70 29.20
CA LYS A 295 1.95 3.67 29.65
C LYS A 295 2.92 3.28 28.53
N ILE A 296 2.41 2.96 27.33
CA ILE A 296 3.20 2.59 26.16
C ILE A 296 4.21 3.71 25.84
N ARG A 297 3.76 4.96 25.82
CA ARG A 297 4.61 6.12 25.58
C ARG A 297 5.74 6.24 26.60
N ARG A 298 5.42 6.15 27.90
CA ARG A 298 6.44 6.18 28.97
C ARG A 298 7.47 5.07 28.83
N GLU A 299 7.05 3.85 28.48
CA GLU A 299 7.96 2.73 28.25
C GLU A 299 8.88 2.95 27.05
N ALA A 300 8.39 3.56 25.95
CA ALA A 300 9.18 3.93 24.80
C ALA A 300 10.22 5.03 25.15
N GLU A 301 9.81 6.07 25.88
CA GLU A 301 10.69 7.13 26.35
C GLU A 301 11.81 6.59 27.27
N LEU A 302 11.48 5.66 28.18
CA LEU A 302 12.47 5.01 29.05
C LEU A 302 13.50 4.20 28.26
N ARG A 303 13.07 3.41 27.25
CA ARG A 303 13.99 2.66 26.38
C ARG A 303 14.93 3.59 25.61
N SER A 304 14.40 4.67 25.03
CA SER A 304 15.19 5.68 24.32
C SER A 304 16.25 6.35 25.22
N ASN A 305 15.90 6.63 26.48
CA ASN A 305 16.82 7.26 27.44
C ASN A 305 17.90 6.31 27.95
N LEU A 306 17.60 5.00 28.09
CA LEU A 306 18.61 3.98 28.45
C LEU A 306 19.63 3.81 27.31
N GLY A 307 19.20 3.81 26.06
CA GLY A 307 20.11 3.77 24.90
C GLY A 307 21.03 5.00 24.78
N LYS A 308 20.64 6.14 25.34
CA LYS A 308 21.47 7.37 25.38
C LYS A 308 22.50 7.36 26.51
N LYS A 309 22.24 6.64 27.62
CA LYS A 309 23.16 6.54 28.78
C LYS A 309 24.23 5.45 28.63
N ALA A 310 24.04 4.50 27.72
CA ALA A 310 24.99 3.43 27.42
C ALA A 310 26.08 3.85 26.41
N LYS A 311 26.22 5.15 26.17
CA LYS A 311 27.27 5.81 25.39
C LYS A 311 28.08 6.72 26.28
#